data_63437ef700c6af7bb884ebe2c88b0d82
#
_entry.id   63437ef700c6af7bb884ebe2c88b0d82
#
_cell.length_a   1.000
_cell.length_b   1.000
_cell.length_c   1.000
_cell.angle_alpha   90.00
_cell.angle_beta   90.00
_cell.angle_gamma   90.00
#
_symmetry.space_group_name_H-M   'P 1'
#
loop_
_entity.id
_entity.type
_entity.pdbx_description
1 polymer ?
#
loop_
_entity_poly.entity_id
_entity_poly.type
_entity_poly.pdbx_seq_one_letter_code
_entity_poly.pdbx_strand_id
1 'polypeptide(L)'
;MIQPFADSHMSKRADVSAAAHPLVFAIWIASYLAIDLIMWAGGRSTLVSNIVISLPMMLTAPLLTLALERLRRRLLFAFGAIPTTVALIPAAVGAAMVQGLVDYSSVRVAAAMLFPDWQAYVPTEHRQFGFGIYIYTLHFLCCLLALTLLQARHSVEVAARRHDEALGARRRAEAQALRLQLNPHFLFNALNSIAALVATGGNRVADAMICRLSDFMRATMMGAAESDVSLANEIATTESYLAIERLRFGDRLTFAFSVAPDAWDATTPPLILQPLAENAVKHGLAAPHTAIHVQTDVKRTGDMLAITVTDRRVAMGADTPRIAPDSTGVGLANVRDRVALFCAGRGHVETEVLADGFCVRLIIPYRRFAAPAGTPQ
;
A
#
# COMPACT_ATOMS: atom_id res chain seq x y z
N MET A 1 14.73 -13.46 -7.80
CA MET A 1 15.04 -12.83 -6.49
C MET A 1 13.78 -12.81 -5.61
N ILE A 2 13.27 -14.01 -5.18
CA ILE A 2 11.96 -14.19 -4.50
C ILE A 2 12.12 -14.91 -3.12
N GLN A 3 13.27 -14.81 -2.48
CA GLN A 3 13.55 -15.57 -1.24
C GLN A 3 13.42 -14.85 0.11
N PRO A 4 13.33 -13.52 0.27
CA PRO A 4 13.24 -12.95 1.61
C PRO A 4 11.83 -12.91 2.23
N PHE A 5 10.76 -13.21 1.46
CA PHE A 5 9.37 -13.15 1.99
C PHE A 5 8.91 -14.39 2.75
N ALA A 6 9.49 -15.56 2.48
CA ALA A 6 9.11 -16.82 3.14
C ALA A 6 9.64 -16.90 4.58
N ASP A 7 10.84 -16.40 4.84
CA ASP A 7 11.51 -16.48 6.15
C ASP A 7 10.89 -15.60 7.23
N SER A 8 10.36 -14.44 6.88
CA SER A 8 9.69 -13.55 7.83
C SER A 8 8.34 -14.07 8.31
N HIS A 9 7.66 -14.90 7.50
CA HIS A 9 6.39 -15.53 7.86
C HIS A 9 6.57 -16.72 8.80
N MET A 10 7.67 -17.47 8.69
CA MET A 10 7.97 -18.58 9.57
C MET A 10 8.43 -18.11 10.96
N SER A 11 9.24 -17.06 11.04
CA SER A 11 9.73 -16.48 12.30
C SER A 11 8.58 -15.93 13.17
N LYS A 12 7.64 -15.16 12.61
CA LYS A 12 6.51 -14.60 13.36
C LYS A 12 5.45 -15.63 13.78
N ARG A 13 5.30 -16.74 13.05
CA ARG A 13 4.45 -17.86 13.47
C ARG A 13 5.05 -18.65 14.64
N ALA A 14 6.37 -18.66 14.78
CA ALA A 14 7.06 -19.25 15.91
C ALA A 14 6.81 -18.48 17.22
N ASP A 15 6.72 -17.16 17.18
CA ASP A 15 6.50 -16.29 18.35
C ASP A 15 5.13 -16.50 19.02
N VAL A 16 4.06 -16.62 18.25
CA VAL A 16 2.70 -16.87 18.80
C VAL A 16 2.63 -18.25 19.44
N SER A 17 3.40 -19.20 18.93
CA SER A 17 3.52 -20.55 19.49
C SER A 17 4.22 -20.55 20.84
N ALA A 18 5.29 -19.78 20.99
CA ALA A 18 6.01 -19.68 22.26
C ALA A 18 5.15 -19.01 23.36
N ALA A 19 4.35 -18.00 23.00
CA ALA A 19 3.43 -17.34 23.94
C ALA A 19 2.26 -18.23 24.38
N ALA A 20 1.87 -19.23 23.59
CA ALA A 20 0.78 -20.17 23.93
C ALA A 20 1.21 -21.28 24.89
N HIS A 21 2.51 -21.60 24.97
CA HIS A 21 3.00 -22.66 25.84
C HIS A 21 2.69 -22.41 27.33
N PRO A 22 3.01 -21.27 27.93
CA PRO A 22 2.70 -21.02 29.35
C PRO A 22 1.19 -21.06 29.62
N LEU A 23 0.35 -20.64 28.68
CA LEU A 23 -1.11 -20.72 28.82
C LEU A 23 -1.59 -22.17 28.91
N VAL A 24 -1.07 -23.08 28.09
CA VAL A 24 -1.42 -24.50 28.13
C VAL A 24 -1.03 -25.10 29.47
N PHE A 25 0.17 -24.82 29.96
CA PHE A 25 0.60 -25.27 31.29
C PHE A 25 -0.28 -24.71 32.39
N ALA A 26 -0.61 -23.42 32.34
CA ALA A 26 -1.46 -22.77 33.33
C ALA A 26 -2.87 -23.38 33.38
N ILE A 27 -3.47 -23.69 32.24
CA ILE A 27 -4.80 -24.31 32.16
C ILE A 27 -4.76 -25.71 32.81
N TRP A 28 -3.79 -26.56 32.47
CA TRP A 28 -3.71 -27.88 33.00
C TRP A 28 -3.38 -27.89 34.50
N ILE A 29 -2.43 -27.07 34.95
CA ILE A 29 -2.10 -26.96 36.37
C ILE A 29 -3.32 -26.45 37.17
N ALA A 30 -4.01 -25.44 36.69
CA ALA A 30 -5.22 -24.90 37.33
C ALA A 30 -6.32 -25.96 37.42
N SER A 31 -6.50 -26.80 36.35
CA SER A 31 -7.49 -27.86 36.33
C SER A 31 -7.19 -28.96 37.38
N TYR A 32 -5.94 -29.39 37.52
CA TYR A 32 -5.55 -30.37 38.52
C TYR A 32 -5.63 -29.80 39.93
N LEU A 33 -5.14 -28.58 40.15
CA LEU A 33 -5.26 -27.91 41.45
C LEU A 33 -6.72 -27.73 41.89
N ALA A 34 -7.63 -27.42 40.96
CA ALA A 34 -9.03 -27.37 41.27
C ALA A 34 -9.62 -28.71 41.70
N ILE A 35 -9.23 -29.82 41.02
CA ILE A 35 -9.63 -31.17 41.38
C ILE A 35 -9.05 -31.53 42.77
N ASP A 36 -7.77 -31.27 43.02
CA ASP A 36 -7.09 -31.52 44.29
C ASP A 36 -7.76 -30.78 45.44
N LEU A 37 -8.18 -29.55 45.22
CA LEU A 37 -8.90 -28.70 46.20
C LEU A 37 -10.29 -29.29 46.51
N ILE A 38 -11.01 -29.75 45.50
CA ILE A 38 -12.35 -30.40 45.65
C ILE A 38 -12.21 -31.69 46.47
N MET A 39 -11.21 -32.50 46.17
CA MET A 39 -10.96 -33.76 46.90
C MET A 39 -10.62 -33.49 48.36
N TRP A 40 -9.77 -32.49 48.63
CA TRP A 40 -9.40 -32.09 49.99
C TRP A 40 -10.62 -31.51 50.75
N ALA A 41 -11.38 -30.60 50.17
CA ALA A 41 -12.57 -30.01 50.77
C ALA A 41 -13.66 -31.08 51.09
N GLY A 42 -13.72 -32.14 50.30
CA GLY A 42 -14.57 -33.31 50.53
C GLY A 42 -14.10 -34.24 51.68
N GLY A 43 -13.01 -33.89 52.34
CA GLY A 43 -12.48 -34.67 53.46
C GLY A 43 -11.95 -36.04 53.06
N ARG A 44 -11.71 -36.27 51.77
CA ARG A 44 -11.34 -37.58 51.19
C ARG A 44 -9.84 -37.86 51.19
N SER A 45 -9.02 -36.80 51.35
CA SER A 45 -7.55 -36.89 51.22
C SER A 45 -6.86 -35.67 51.86
N THR A 46 -5.55 -35.73 52.03
CA THR A 46 -4.73 -34.56 52.44
C THR A 46 -4.30 -33.77 51.20
N LEU A 47 -4.13 -32.44 51.35
CA LEU A 47 -3.67 -31.60 50.24
C LEU A 47 -2.28 -32.03 49.72
N VAL A 48 -1.40 -32.48 50.62
CA VAL A 48 -0.06 -32.99 50.26
C VAL A 48 -0.14 -34.24 49.39
N SER A 49 -0.97 -35.22 49.77
CA SER A 49 -1.12 -36.44 48.99
C SER A 49 -1.70 -36.14 47.58
N ASN A 50 -2.66 -35.25 47.48
CA ASN A 50 -3.26 -34.85 46.19
C ASN A 50 -2.19 -34.25 45.27
N ILE A 51 -1.45 -33.26 45.73
CA ILE A 51 -0.42 -32.60 44.91
C ILE A 51 0.68 -33.59 44.48
N VAL A 52 1.14 -34.46 45.37
CA VAL A 52 2.18 -35.45 45.04
C VAL A 52 1.70 -36.41 43.95
N ILE A 53 0.43 -36.84 44.01
CA ILE A 53 -0.15 -37.80 43.03
C ILE A 53 -0.40 -37.08 41.68
N SER A 54 -0.87 -35.84 41.70
CA SER A 54 -1.18 -35.11 40.48
C SER A 54 0.03 -34.54 39.75
N LEU A 55 1.21 -34.48 40.41
CA LEU A 55 2.42 -33.87 39.82
C LEU A 55 2.84 -34.50 38.48
N PRO A 56 2.89 -35.84 38.30
CA PRO A 56 3.20 -36.45 37.00
C PRO A 56 2.18 -36.06 35.92
N MET A 57 0.91 -35.94 36.30
CA MET A 57 -0.19 -35.59 35.39
C MET A 57 -0.11 -34.11 34.95
N MET A 58 0.24 -33.21 35.88
CA MET A 58 0.45 -31.77 35.61
C MET A 58 1.60 -31.52 34.62
N LEU A 59 2.55 -32.45 34.50
CA LEU A 59 3.65 -32.40 33.55
C LEU A 59 3.29 -33.05 32.19
N THR A 60 2.67 -34.22 32.21
CA THR A 60 2.41 -34.99 30.99
C THR A 60 1.29 -34.42 30.15
N ALA A 61 0.20 -33.92 30.74
CA ALA A 61 -0.94 -33.41 30.02
C ALA A 61 -0.63 -32.19 29.15
N PRO A 62 0.09 -31.14 29.64
CA PRO A 62 0.52 -30.03 28.78
C PRO A 62 1.43 -30.49 27.64
N LEU A 63 2.36 -31.40 27.91
CA LEU A 63 3.28 -31.94 26.87
C LEU A 63 2.53 -32.68 25.77
N LEU A 64 1.52 -33.48 26.12
CA LEU A 64 0.63 -34.11 25.14
C LEU A 64 -0.19 -33.10 24.36
N THR A 65 -0.71 -32.04 25.00
CA THR A 65 -1.40 -30.96 24.32
C THR A 65 -0.50 -30.27 23.29
N LEU A 66 0.75 -29.98 23.64
CA LEU A 66 1.71 -29.37 22.72
C LEU A 66 2.11 -30.33 21.58
N ALA A 67 2.18 -31.64 21.86
CA ALA A 67 2.40 -32.63 20.81
C ALA A 67 1.23 -32.70 19.81
N LEU A 68 -0.01 -32.67 20.30
CA LEU A 68 -1.22 -32.57 19.47
C LEU A 68 -1.25 -31.28 18.65
N GLU A 69 -0.86 -30.16 19.24
CA GLU A 69 -0.79 -28.89 18.52
C GLU A 69 0.29 -28.91 17.42
N ARG A 70 1.45 -29.51 17.66
CA ARG A 70 2.47 -29.72 16.61
C ARG A 70 1.95 -30.63 15.49
N LEU A 71 1.26 -31.69 15.84
CA LEU A 71 0.62 -32.59 14.86
C LEU A 71 -0.41 -31.86 14.05
N ARG A 72 -1.30 -31.08 14.68
CA ARG A 72 -2.32 -30.25 14.03
C ARG A 72 -1.69 -29.32 12.99
N ARG A 73 -0.61 -28.62 13.33
CA ARG A 73 0.09 -27.72 12.40
C ARG A 73 0.66 -28.44 11.18
N ARG A 74 1.24 -29.62 11.40
CA ARG A 74 1.77 -30.43 10.28
C ARG A 74 0.67 -30.93 9.35
N LEU A 75 -0.42 -31.42 9.92
CA LEU A 75 -1.58 -31.91 9.15
C LEU A 75 -2.29 -30.76 8.41
N LEU A 76 -2.43 -29.61 9.05
CA LEU A 76 -3.05 -28.45 8.44
C LEU A 76 -2.29 -27.97 7.20
N PHE A 77 -0.96 -28.01 7.27
CA PHE A 77 -0.10 -27.67 6.14
C PHE A 77 -0.20 -28.70 5.00
N ALA A 78 -0.31 -29.98 5.32
CA ALA A 78 -0.33 -31.05 4.34
C ALA A 78 -1.70 -31.30 3.70
N PHE A 79 -2.79 -31.19 4.47
CA PHE A 79 -4.12 -31.67 4.06
C PHE A 79 -5.25 -30.64 4.15
N GLY A 80 -4.99 -29.44 4.73
CA GLY A 80 -6.00 -28.43 4.94
C GLY A 80 -6.86 -28.64 6.20
N ALA A 81 -7.89 -27.78 6.40
CA ALA A 81 -8.60 -27.67 7.68
C ALA A 81 -9.49 -28.88 8.01
N ILE A 82 -10.32 -29.33 7.07
CA ILE A 82 -11.32 -30.38 7.35
C ILE A 82 -10.67 -31.74 7.65
N PRO A 83 -9.74 -32.26 6.82
CA PRO A 83 -9.07 -33.52 7.14
C PRO A 83 -8.27 -33.46 8.44
N THR A 84 -7.67 -32.32 8.75
CA THR A 84 -6.93 -32.12 10.00
C THR A 84 -7.85 -32.25 11.22
N THR A 85 -9.02 -31.61 11.19
CA THR A 85 -9.97 -31.68 12.30
C THR A 85 -10.43 -33.12 12.56
N VAL A 86 -10.72 -33.88 11.49
CA VAL A 86 -11.12 -35.29 11.60
C VAL A 86 -9.99 -36.16 12.18
N ALA A 87 -8.76 -35.93 11.72
CA ALA A 87 -7.58 -36.72 12.21
C ALA A 87 -7.18 -36.40 13.66
N LEU A 88 -7.53 -35.18 14.15
CA LEU A 88 -7.22 -34.81 15.54
C LEU A 88 -8.09 -35.52 16.58
N ILE A 89 -9.30 -35.96 16.24
CA ILE A 89 -10.17 -36.67 17.18
C ILE A 89 -9.51 -37.96 17.66
N PRO A 90 -9.11 -38.92 16.79
CA PRO A 90 -8.45 -40.15 17.26
C PRO A 90 -7.09 -39.87 17.92
N ALA A 91 -6.37 -38.79 17.49
CA ALA A 91 -5.12 -38.42 18.13
C ALA A 91 -5.35 -37.91 19.58
N ALA A 92 -6.42 -37.13 19.80
CA ALA A 92 -6.81 -36.66 21.13
C ALA A 92 -7.26 -37.85 22.04
N VAL A 93 -7.98 -38.80 21.48
CA VAL A 93 -8.32 -40.06 22.21
C VAL A 93 -7.05 -40.84 22.59
N GLY A 94 -6.08 -40.98 21.68
CA GLY A 94 -4.80 -41.62 21.98
C GLY A 94 -4.03 -40.88 23.08
N ALA A 95 -3.99 -39.55 23.05
CA ALA A 95 -3.38 -38.76 24.12
C ALA A 95 -4.11 -38.93 25.46
N ALA A 96 -5.43 -38.99 25.43
CA ALA A 96 -6.26 -39.23 26.63
C ALA A 96 -6.03 -40.64 27.22
N MET A 97 -5.81 -41.64 26.38
CA MET A 97 -5.44 -42.98 26.85
C MET A 97 -4.07 -42.98 27.56
N VAL A 98 -3.08 -42.30 26.97
CA VAL A 98 -1.76 -42.13 27.60
C VAL A 98 -1.89 -41.40 28.93
N GLN A 99 -2.65 -40.30 28.97
CA GLN A 99 -2.86 -39.52 30.18
C GLN A 99 -3.61 -40.35 31.25
N GLY A 100 -4.65 -41.08 30.87
CA GLY A 100 -5.35 -41.98 31.77
C GLY A 100 -4.49 -43.09 32.34
N LEU A 101 -3.53 -43.60 31.55
CA LEU A 101 -2.54 -44.60 32.04
C LEU A 101 -1.56 -43.97 33.05
N VAL A 102 -1.13 -42.77 32.82
CA VAL A 102 -0.28 -41.99 33.77
C VAL A 102 -1.04 -41.77 35.08
N ASP A 103 -2.30 -41.33 34.99
CA ASP A 103 -3.17 -41.12 36.13
C ASP A 103 -3.36 -42.40 36.94
N TYR A 104 -3.78 -43.48 36.29
CA TYR A 104 -3.92 -44.80 36.92
C TYR A 104 -2.64 -45.28 37.60
N SER A 105 -1.49 -45.16 36.92
CA SER A 105 -0.21 -45.58 37.44
C SER A 105 0.24 -44.73 38.63
N SER A 106 0.03 -43.45 38.59
CA SER A 106 0.37 -42.49 39.67
C SER A 106 -0.42 -42.79 40.95
N VAL A 107 -1.74 -42.96 40.80
CA VAL A 107 -2.59 -43.33 41.95
C VAL A 107 -2.20 -44.66 42.53
N ARG A 108 -1.93 -45.68 41.69
CA ARG A 108 -1.56 -47.03 42.13
C ARG A 108 -0.22 -47.07 42.85
N VAL A 109 0.79 -46.40 42.32
CA VAL A 109 2.12 -46.31 42.94
C VAL A 109 2.06 -45.55 44.26
N ALA A 110 1.34 -44.44 44.30
CA ALA A 110 1.16 -43.65 45.50
C ALA A 110 0.39 -44.43 46.59
N ALA A 111 -0.65 -45.16 46.25
CA ALA A 111 -1.43 -45.99 47.16
C ALA A 111 -0.59 -47.17 47.72
N ALA A 112 0.29 -47.74 46.91
CA ALA A 112 1.12 -48.88 47.32
C ALA A 112 2.32 -48.44 48.18
N MET A 113 2.92 -47.26 47.94
CA MET A 113 4.22 -46.89 48.52
C MET A 113 4.18 -45.70 49.50
N LEU A 114 3.24 -44.76 49.32
CA LEU A 114 3.26 -43.50 50.04
C LEU A 114 2.01 -43.22 50.87
N PHE A 115 0.84 -43.58 50.37
CA PHE A 115 -0.46 -43.22 50.97
C PHE A 115 -1.42 -44.42 50.91
N PRO A 116 -1.38 -45.35 51.86
CA PRO A 116 -2.25 -46.54 51.84
C PRO A 116 -3.76 -46.24 51.77
N ASP A 117 -4.18 -45.12 52.31
CA ASP A 117 -5.56 -44.69 52.29
C ASP A 117 -6.11 -44.46 50.87
N TRP A 118 -5.21 -44.29 49.90
CA TRP A 118 -5.56 -44.13 48.49
C TRP A 118 -5.93 -45.45 47.79
N GLN A 119 -5.81 -46.60 48.44
CA GLN A 119 -6.28 -47.89 47.90
C GLN A 119 -7.76 -47.84 47.50
N ALA A 120 -8.57 -47.04 48.22
CA ALA A 120 -9.99 -46.85 47.91
C ALA A 120 -10.25 -46.09 46.62
N TYR A 121 -9.25 -45.34 46.10
CA TYR A 121 -9.36 -44.51 44.89
C TYR A 121 -8.71 -45.18 43.66
N VAL A 122 -8.02 -46.33 43.83
CA VAL A 122 -7.50 -47.07 42.69
C VAL A 122 -8.67 -47.63 41.88
N PRO A 123 -8.79 -47.23 40.60
CA PRO A 123 -9.90 -47.70 39.76
C PRO A 123 -9.91 -49.23 39.66
N THR A 124 -11.01 -49.83 40.07
CA THR A 124 -11.19 -51.30 40.02
C THR A 124 -12.05 -51.74 38.86
N GLU A 125 -12.83 -50.82 38.27
CA GLU A 125 -13.75 -51.10 37.18
C GLU A 125 -13.32 -50.42 35.87
N HIS A 126 -13.51 -51.11 34.75
CA HIS A 126 -13.26 -50.57 33.41
C HIS A 126 -14.08 -49.29 33.10
N ARG A 127 -15.25 -49.14 33.72
CA ARG A 127 -16.11 -47.97 33.56
C ARG A 127 -15.45 -46.69 34.10
N GLN A 128 -14.77 -46.75 35.22
CA GLN A 128 -14.04 -45.61 35.82
C GLN A 128 -12.90 -45.15 34.92
N PHE A 129 -12.13 -46.11 34.36
CA PHE A 129 -11.09 -45.80 33.41
C PHE A 129 -11.62 -45.18 32.10
N GLY A 130 -12.71 -45.72 31.56
CA GLY A 130 -13.38 -45.17 30.37
C GLY A 130 -13.90 -43.77 30.55
N PHE A 131 -14.44 -43.46 31.73
CA PHE A 131 -14.88 -42.07 32.05
C PHE A 131 -13.69 -41.12 32.12
N GLY A 132 -12.58 -41.51 32.68
CA GLY A 132 -11.33 -40.70 32.68
C GLY A 132 -10.86 -40.39 31.26
N ILE A 133 -10.80 -41.35 30.36
CA ILE A 133 -10.44 -41.17 28.96
C ILE A 133 -11.38 -40.15 28.28
N TYR A 134 -12.68 -40.26 28.52
CA TYR A 134 -13.68 -39.31 27.97
C TYR A 134 -13.41 -37.87 28.42
N ILE A 135 -13.18 -37.66 29.71
CA ILE A 135 -12.91 -36.34 30.28
C ILE A 135 -11.59 -35.77 29.72
N TYR A 136 -10.52 -36.55 29.67
CA TYR A 136 -9.25 -36.07 29.10
C TYR A 136 -9.35 -35.77 27.61
N THR A 137 -10.10 -36.58 26.84
CA THR A 137 -10.34 -36.30 25.42
C THR A 137 -11.02 -34.94 25.23
N LEU A 138 -12.09 -34.68 25.98
CA LEU A 138 -12.81 -33.42 25.95
C LEU A 138 -11.89 -32.26 26.33
N HIS A 139 -11.07 -32.42 27.36
CA HIS A 139 -10.12 -31.38 27.79
C HIS A 139 -9.05 -31.09 26.74
N PHE A 140 -8.44 -32.11 26.11
CA PHE A 140 -7.52 -31.92 25.00
C PHE A 140 -8.17 -31.16 23.81
N LEU A 141 -9.40 -31.55 23.46
CA LEU A 141 -10.13 -30.88 22.37
C LEU A 141 -10.45 -29.43 22.71
N CYS A 142 -10.86 -29.14 23.95
CA CYS A 142 -11.09 -27.75 24.42
C CYS A 142 -9.78 -26.93 24.36
N CYS A 143 -8.67 -27.47 24.80
CA CYS A 143 -7.37 -26.79 24.70
C CYS A 143 -6.97 -26.50 23.24
N LEU A 144 -7.12 -27.47 22.35
CA LEU A 144 -6.85 -27.31 20.93
C LEU A 144 -7.77 -26.27 20.28
N LEU A 145 -9.05 -26.24 20.65
CA LEU A 145 -10.00 -25.24 20.19
C LEU A 145 -9.59 -23.84 20.66
N ALA A 146 -9.27 -23.68 21.95
CA ALA A 146 -8.80 -22.41 22.51
C ALA A 146 -7.54 -21.90 21.79
N LEU A 147 -6.54 -22.76 21.57
CA LEU A 147 -5.33 -22.43 20.81
C LEU A 147 -5.64 -22.01 19.38
N THR A 148 -6.58 -22.68 18.73
CA THR A 148 -7.00 -22.39 17.35
C THR A 148 -7.66 -21.01 17.26
N LEU A 149 -8.57 -20.71 18.20
CA LEU A 149 -9.27 -19.42 18.28
C LEU A 149 -8.30 -18.27 18.55
N LEU A 150 -7.33 -18.44 19.46
CA LEU A 150 -6.31 -17.44 19.72
C LEU A 150 -5.44 -17.15 18.49
N GLN A 151 -5.05 -18.20 17.76
CA GLN A 151 -4.29 -18.04 16.52
C GLN A 151 -5.11 -17.36 15.41
N ALA A 152 -6.39 -17.71 15.29
CA ALA A 152 -7.30 -17.09 14.33
C ALA A 152 -7.47 -15.58 14.62
N ARG A 153 -7.70 -15.21 15.87
CA ARG A 153 -7.78 -13.79 16.28
C ARG A 153 -6.50 -13.03 15.94
N HIS A 154 -5.35 -13.59 16.30
CA HIS A 154 -4.07 -12.94 16.01
C HIS A 154 -3.84 -12.77 14.50
N SER A 155 -4.21 -13.76 13.68
CA SER A 155 -4.07 -13.67 12.22
C SER A 155 -4.96 -12.57 11.61
N VAL A 156 -6.18 -12.40 12.14
CA VAL A 156 -7.10 -11.32 11.73
C VAL A 156 -6.53 -9.95 12.09
N GLU A 157 -6.02 -9.78 13.32
CA GLU A 157 -5.42 -8.52 13.75
C GLU A 157 -4.20 -8.14 12.90
N VAL A 158 -3.32 -9.10 12.59
CA VAL A 158 -2.16 -8.87 11.73
C VAL A 158 -2.58 -8.51 10.30
N ALA A 159 -3.61 -9.17 9.77
CA ALA A 159 -4.14 -8.86 8.44
C ALA A 159 -4.75 -7.45 8.39
N ALA A 160 -5.52 -7.06 9.42
CA ALA A 160 -6.09 -5.72 9.54
C ALA A 160 -5.01 -4.63 9.56
N ARG A 161 -3.98 -4.79 10.40
CA ARG A 161 -2.85 -3.84 10.45
C ARG A 161 -2.13 -3.69 9.12
N ARG A 162 -1.88 -4.79 8.41
CA ARG A 162 -1.26 -4.74 7.07
C ARG A 162 -2.13 -4.03 6.05
N HIS A 163 -3.45 -4.22 6.12
CA HIS A 163 -4.39 -3.52 5.27
C HIS A 163 -4.34 -2.00 5.50
N ASP A 164 -4.35 -1.57 6.77
CA ASP A 164 -4.27 -0.16 7.14
C ASP A 164 -2.93 0.48 6.72
N GLU A 165 -1.82 -0.23 6.89
CA GLU A 165 -0.49 0.20 6.43
C GLU A 165 -0.45 0.38 4.90
N ALA A 166 -1.02 -0.58 4.15
CA ALA A 166 -1.09 -0.52 2.69
C ALA A 166 -1.96 0.65 2.21
N LEU A 167 -3.12 0.89 2.85
CA LEU A 167 -3.97 2.05 2.56
C LEU A 167 -3.25 3.37 2.87
N GLY A 168 -2.53 3.44 3.99
CA GLY A 168 -1.74 4.61 4.36
C GLY A 168 -0.59 4.87 3.38
N ALA A 169 0.09 3.83 2.89
CA ALA A 169 1.13 3.95 1.88
C ALA A 169 0.56 4.42 0.53
N ARG A 170 -0.59 3.87 0.11
CA ARG A 170 -1.28 4.27 -1.11
C ARG A 170 -1.69 5.75 -1.06
N ARG A 171 -2.33 6.20 0.02
CA ARG A 171 -2.73 7.62 0.18
C ARG A 171 -1.52 8.56 0.14
N ARG A 172 -0.40 8.17 0.74
CA ARG A 172 0.85 8.96 0.69
C ARG A 172 1.42 9.03 -0.72
N ALA A 173 1.43 7.91 -1.46
CA ALA A 173 1.86 7.88 -2.84
C ALA A 173 0.96 8.73 -3.75
N GLU A 174 -0.36 8.65 -3.60
CA GLU A 174 -1.34 9.47 -4.31
C GLU A 174 -1.14 10.96 -4.01
N ALA A 175 -0.96 11.33 -2.73
CA ALA A 175 -0.69 12.71 -2.34
C ALA A 175 0.67 13.21 -2.86
N GLN A 176 1.68 12.37 -2.92
CA GLN A 176 2.99 12.71 -3.48
C GLN A 176 2.93 12.85 -5.01
N ALA A 177 2.21 11.96 -5.70
CA ALA A 177 1.97 12.09 -7.14
C ALA A 177 1.24 13.40 -7.47
N LEU A 178 0.20 13.75 -6.70
CA LEU A 178 -0.52 15.00 -6.86
C LEU A 178 0.38 16.25 -6.62
N ARG A 179 1.26 16.20 -5.60
CA ARG A 179 2.24 17.29 -5.34
C ARG A 179 3.27 17.44 -6.45
N LEU A 180 3.67 16.34 -7.09
CA LEU A 180 4.63 16.37 -8.21
C LEU A 180 4.02 16.90 -9.50
N GLN A 181 2.70 16.90 -9.64
CA GLN A 181 1.99 17.51 -10.79
C GLN A 181 1.98 19.05 -10.75
N LEU A 182 2.08 19.63 -9.55
CA LEU A 182 2.30 21.07 -9.39
C LEU A 182 3.82 21.30 -9.35
N ASN A 183 4.39 21.95 -10.37
CA ASN A 183 5.79 22.32 -10.38
C ASN A 183 6.11 23.29 -9.21
N PRO A 184 6.71 22.82 -8.08
CA PRO A 184 6.90 23.68 -6.90
C PRO A 184 7.79 24.90 -7.21
N HIS A 185 8.77 24.70 -8.10
CA HIS A 185 9.69 25.75 -8.51
C HIS A 185 8.96 26.87 -9.29
N PHE A 186 8.00 26.53 -10.13
CA PHE A 186 7.15 27.52 -10.80
C PHE A 186 6.35 28.33 -9.78
N LEU A 187 5.70 27.68 -8.81
CA LEU A 187 4.92 28.35 -7.77
C LEU A 187 5.79 29.30 -6.95
N PHE A 188 6.96 28.85 -6.47
CA PHE A 188 7.87 29.72 -5.74
C PHE A 188 8.33 30.93 -6.56
N ASN A 189 8.63 30.73 -7.83
CA ASN A 189 9.02 31.82 -8.72
C ASN A 189 7.89 32.80 -8.98
N ALA A 190 6.66 32.34 -9.18
CA ALA A 190 5.48 33.18 -9.33
C ALA A 190 5.22 34.04 -8.07
N LEU A 191 5.26 33.42 -6.88
CA LEU A 191 5.10 34.07 -5.58
C LEU A 191 6.19 35.13 -5.34
N ASN A 192 7.45 34.83 -5.64
CA ASN A 192 8.55 35.75 -5.52
C ASN A 192 8.38 36.99 -6.48
N SER A 193 7.89 36.72 -7.71
CA SER A 193 7.61 37.79 -8.66
C SER A 193 6.46 38.69 -8.18
N ILE A 194 5.39 38.11 -7.61
CA ILE A 194 4.29 38.86 -7.00
C ILE A 194 4.82 39.75 -5.86
N ALA A 195 5.64 39.16 -4.95
CA ALA A 195 6.22 39.94 -3.86
C ALA A 195 7.09 41.11 -4.34
N ALA A 196 7.92 40.89 -5.38
CA ALA A 196 8.73 41.96 -5.99
C ALA A 196 7.86 43.05 -6.62
N LEU A 197 6.79 42.69 -7.32
CA LEU A 197 5.83 43.63 -7.89
C LEU A 197 5.15 44.48 -6.82
N VAL A 198 4.70 43.87 -5.73
CA VAL A 198 4.11 44.60 -4.59
C VAL A 198 5.12 45.58 -3.97
N ALA A 199 6.37 45.11 -3.74
CA ALA A 199 7.41 45.96 -3.17
C ALA A 199 7.81 47.18 -4.04
N THR A 200 7.62 47.06 -5.36
CA THR A 200 7.91 48.15 -6.32
C THR A 200 6.68 48.98 -6.72
N GLY A 201 5.54 48.79 -6.06
CA GLY A 201 4.30 49.52 -6.32
C GLY A 201 3.49 49.03 -7.54
N GLY A 202 3.86 47.88 -8.12
CA GLY A 202 3.19 47.29 -9.28
C GLY A 202 1.91 46.52 -8.91
N ASN A 203 1.10 47.01 -7.99
CA ASN A 203 -0.05 46.32 -7.39
C ASN A 203 -1.07 45.80 -8.43
N ARG A 204 -1.37 46.53 -9.47
CA ARG A 204 -2.29 46.07 -10.54
C ARG A 204 -1.78 44.84 -11.28
N VAL A 205 -0.48 44.77 -11.52
CA VAL A 205 0.15 43.63 -12.20
C VAL A 205 0.23 42.45 -11.23
N ALA A 206 0.53 42.71 -9.96
CA ALA A 206 0.53 41.69 -8.91
C ALA A 206 -0.88 41.06 -8.75
N ASP A 207 -1.95 41.87 -8.70
CA ASP A 207 -3.33 41.35 -8.63
C ASP A 207 -3.68 40.48 -9.84
N ALA A 208 -3.35 40.96 -11.05
CA ALA A 208 -3.56 40.15 -12.26
C ALA A 208 -2.80 38.82 -12.24
N MET A 209 -1.58 38.81 -11.70
CA MET A 209 -0.76 37.61 -11.57
C MET A 209 -1.33 36.64 -10.55
N ILE A 210 -1.87 37.10 -9.41
CA ILE A 210 -2.54 36.27 -8.38
C ILE A 210 -3.79 35.63 -8.99
N CYS A 211 -4.64 36.38 -9.70
CA CYS A 211 -5.83 35.82 -10.34
C CYS A 211 -5.46 34.71 -11.33
N ARG A 212 -4.51 34.98 -12.23
CA ARG A 212 -4.06 34.00 -13.22
C ARG A 212 -3.43 32.75 -12.56
N LEU A 213 -2.66 32.91 -11.49
CA LEU A 213 -2.07 31.79 -10.74
C LEU A 213 -3.16 30.96 -10.10
N SER A 214 -4.18 31.54 -9.53
CA SER A 214 -5.33 30.85 -8.94
C SER A 214 -6.10 30.03 -9.98
N ASP A 215 -6.37 30.65 -11.17
CA ASP A 215 -7.06 29.96 -12.26
C ASP A 215 -6.22 28.79 -12.82
N PHE A 216 -4.93 29.01 -13.02
CA PHE A 216 -3.99 27.96 -13.43
C PHE A 216 -3.95 26.78 -12.45
N MET A 217 -3.84 27.06 -11.14
CA MET A 217 -3.84 26.03 -10.12
C MET A 217 -5.15 25.23 -10.11
N ARG A 218 -6.29 25.91 -10.21
CA ARG A 218 -7.60 25.26 -10.27
C ARG A 218 -7.72 24.35 -11.49
N ALA A 219 -7.35 24.82 -12.67
CA ALA A 219 -7.39 24.07 -13.92
C ALA A 219 -6.48 22.83 -13.85
N THR A 220 -5.25 22.98 -13.32
CA THR A 220 -4.30 21.87 -13.18
C THR A 220 -4.79 20.81 -12.18
N MET A 221 -5.39 21.22 -11.06
CA MET A 221 -5.92 20.28 -10.06
C MET A 221 -7.15 19.52 -10.58
N MET A 222 -8.03 20.15 -11.34
CA MET A 222 -9.20 19.49 -11.92
C MET A 222 -8.83 18.57 -13.08
N GLY A 223 -7.95 18.99 -13.97
CA GLY A 223 -7.50 18.19 -15.11
C GLY A 223 -6.67 16.97 -14.72
N ALA A 224 -5.99 17.01 -13.56
CA ALA A 224 -5.18 15.89 -13.08
C ALA A 224 -6.00 14.64 -12.68
N ALA A 225 -7.29 14.78 -12.42
CA ALA A 225 -8.19 13.69 -12.03
C ALA A 225 -8.84 12.99 -13.24
N GLU A 226 -8.72 13.56 -14.44
CA GLU A 226 -9.36 13.06 -15.66
C GLU A 226 -8.38 12.22 -16.49
N SER A 227 -8.87 11.17 -17.13
CA SER A 227 -8.06 10.35 -18.06
C SER A 227 -7.88 11.04 -19.41
N ASP A 228 -8.85 11.85 -19.82
CA ASP A 228 -8.96 12.49 -21.13
C ASP A 228 -9.48 13.93 -20.92
N VAL A 229 -8.85 14.90 -21.59
CA VAL A 229 -9.25 16.31 -21.52
C VAL A 229 -9.47 16.88 -22.91
N SER A 230 -10.25 17.96 -23.02
CA SER A 230 -10.39 18.67 -24.30
C SER A 230 -9.11 19.42 -24.65
N LEU A 231 -8.76 19.46 -25.92
CA LEU A 231 -7.68 20.31 -26.42
C LEU A 231 -7.85 21.78 -26.01
N ALA A 232 -9.07 22.27 -25.98
CA ALA A 232 -9.38 23.61 -25.55
C ALA A 232 -8.93 23.87 -24.09
N ASN A 233 -9.14 22.93 -23.19
CA ASN A 233 -8.69 23.03 -21.80
C ASN A 233 -7.16 22.96 -21.67
N GLU A 234 -6.49 22.11 -22.46
CA GLU A 234 -5.02 22.04 -22.49
C GLU A 234 -4.41 23.37 -22.95
N ILE A 235 -4.98 23.95 -24.02
CA ILE A 235 -4.54 25.23 -24.52
C ILE A 235 -4.77 26.33 -23.47
N ALA A 236 -5.97 26.44 -22.88
CA ALA A 236 -6.29 27.43 -21.86
C ALA A 236 -5.38 27.33 -20.64
N THR A 237 -5.07 26.14 -20.20
CA THR A 237 -4.14 25.88 -19.07
C THR A 237 -2.71 26.31 -19.43
N THR A 238 -2.23 25.93 -20.62
CA THR A 238 -0.89 26.30 -21.10
C THR A 238 -0.76 27.78 -21.37
N GLU A 239 -1.80 28.44 -21.91
CA GLU A 239 -1.87 29.86 -22.08
C GLU A 239 -1.79 30.62 -20.75
N SER A 240 -2.52 30.15 -19.74
CA SER A 240 -2.46 30.71 -18.38
C SER A 240 -1.05 30.60 -17.79
N TYR A 241 -0.37 29.48 -17.95
CA TYR A 241 1.03 29.28 -17.55
C TYR A 241 1.95 30.29 -18.25
N LEU A 242 1.91 30.35 -19.59
CA LEU A 242 2.76 31.26 -20.38
C LEU A 242 2.47 32.71 -20.08
N ALA A 243 1.22 33.08 -19.80
CA ALA A 243 0.85 34.46 -19.42
C ALA A 243 1.44 34.86 -18.06
N ILE A 244 1.51 33.94 -17.08
CA ILE A 244 2.20 34.15 -15.79
C ILE A 244 3.70 34.34 -16.02
N GLU A 245 4.34 33.48 -16.80
CA GLU A 245 5.76 33.63 -17.12
C GLU A 245 6.08 34.88 -17.91
N ARG A 246 5.18 35.33 -18.80
CA ARG A 246 5.30 36.62 -19.51
C ARG A 246 5.28 37.81 -18.56
N LEU A 247 4.47 37.80 -17.52
CA LEU A 247 4.49 38.86 -16.49
C LEU A 247 5.83 38.92 -15.76
N ARG A 248 6.49 37.76 -15.61
CA ARG A 248 7.79 37.61 -14.95
C ARG A 248 8.96 38.04 -15.85
N PHE A 249 8.95 37.62 -17.12
CA PHE A 249 10.07 37.86 -18.05
C PHE A 249 9.90 39.08 -18.96
N GLY A 250 8.72 39.68 -18.92
CA GLY A 250 8.41 40.86 -19.75
C GLY A 250 8.47 40.56 -21.26
N ASP A 251 9.03 41.47 -22.01
CA ASP A 251 9.14 41.40 -23.49
C ASP A 251 10.08 40.24 -23.96
N ARG A 252 10.77 39.60 -23.05
CA ARG A 252 11.64 38.44 -23.38
C ARG A 252 10.84 37.17 -23.69
N LEU A 253 9.55 37.10 -23.33
CA LEU A 253 8.68 35.96 -23.61
C LEU A 253 7.47 36.42 -24.42
N THR A 254 7.35 35.90 -25.62
CA THR A 254 6.15 36.01 -26.42
C THR A 254 5.63 34.63 -26.79
N PHE A 255 4.32 34.52 -27.00
CA PHE A 255 3.72 33.21 -27.38
C PHE A 255 2.49 33.40 -28.24
N ALA A 256 2.19 32.40 -29.06
CA ALA A 256 0.99 32.35 -29.87
C ALA A 256 0.47 30.91 -30.03
N PHE A 257 -0.85 30.81 -30.18
CA PHE A 257 -1.52 29.54 -30.48
C PHE A 257 -2.24 29.65 -31.83
N SER A 258 -2.07 28.66 -32.69
CA SER A 258 -2.76 28.53 -33.97
C SER A 258 -3.43 27.17 -34.04
N VAL A 259 -4.75 27.12 -33.94
CA VAL A 259 -5.53 25.89 -33.91
C VAL A 259 -6.46 25.82 -35.11
N ALA A 260 -6.37 24.77 -35.90
CA ALA A 260 -7.27 24.54 -37.00
C ALA A 260 -8.72 24.42 -36.49
N PRO A 261 -9.73 24.97 -37.19
CA PRO A 261 -11.13 24.98 -36.73
C PRO A 261 -11.68 23.57 -36.44
N ASP A 262 -11.23 22.52 -37.17
CA ASP A 262 -11.63 21.16 -37.05
C ASP A 262 -10.84 20.37 -35.99
N ALA A 263 -9.93 21.03 -35.24
CA ALA A 263 -9.13 20.44 -34.20
C ALA A 263 -9.58 20.79 -32.77
N TRP A 264 -10.41 21.86 -32.62
CA TRP A 264 -10.78 22.40 -31.30
C TRP A 264 -11.51 21.41 -30.39
N ASP A 265 -12.28 20.51 -30.95
CA ASP A 265 -13.05 19.49 -30.23
C ASP A 265 -12.27 18.18 -30.02
N ALA A 266 -10.96 18.19 -30.23
CA ALA A 266 -10.12 17.02 -30.01
C ALA A 266 -9.95 16.67 -28.54
N THR A 267 -9.77 15.38 -28.28
CA THR A 267 -9.39 14.83 -26.98
C THR A 267 -7.87 14.66 -26.91
N THR A 268 -7.28 15.07 -25.79
CA THR A 268 -5.83 14.95 -25.52
C THR A 268 -5.57 14.31 -24.16
N PRO A 269 -4.37 13.75 -23.94
CA PRO A 269 -3.94 13.40 -22.58
C PRO A 269 -3.85 14.65 -21.72
N PRO A 270 -4.19 14.59 -20.43
CA PRO A 270 -4.09 15.73 -19.52
C PRO A 270 -2.64 16.18 -19.35
N LEU A 271 -2.45 17.50 -19.27
CA LEU A 271 -1.16 18.16 -19.05
C LEU A 271 -0.08 17.70 -20.06
N ILE A 272 -0.44 17.63 -21.35
CA ILE A 272 0.49 17.21 -22.40
C ILE A 272 1.26 18.40 -22.98
N LEU A 273 0.63 19.58 -23.07
CA LEU A 273 1.24 20.79 -23.60
C LEU A 273 2.07 21.53 -22.57
N GLN A 274 1.65 21.53 -21.31
CA GLN A 274 2.34 22.25 -20.23
C GLN A 274 3.82 21.89 -20.10
N PRO A 275 4.28 20.61 -20.05
CA PRO A 275 5.70 20.28 -19.96
C PRO A 275 6.51 20.79 -21.17
N LEU A 276 5.90 20.90 -22.34
CA LEU A 276 6.56 21.43 -23.53
C LEU A 276 6.75 22.93 -23.42
N ALA A 277 5.74 23.67 -22.96
CA ALA A 277 5.83 25.09 -22.69
C ALA A 277 6.84 25.40 -21.56
N GLU A 278 6.83 24.60 -20.48
CA GLU A 278 7.81 24.71 -19.40
C GLU A 278 9.26 24.51 -19.91
N ASN A 279 9.50 23.50 -20.74
CA ASN A 279 10.79 23.26 -21.35
C ASN A 279 11.24 24.41 -22.26
N ALA A 280 10.34 24.94 -23.08
CA ALA A 280 10.61 26.08 -23.93
C ALA A 280 11.03 27.32 -23.12
N VAL A 281 10.29 27.67 -22.06
CA VAL A 281 10.61 28.79 -21.17
C VAL A 281 11.92 28.56 -20.44
N LYS A 282 12.10 27.38 -19.81
CA LYS A 282 13.28 27.03 -19.01
C LYS A 282 14.57 27.10 -19.84
N HIS A 283 14.57 26.49 -21.02
CA HIS A 283 15.76 26.38 -21.86
C HIS A 283 15.95 27.61 -22.74
N GLY A 284 14.85 28.26 -23.18
CA GLY A 284 14.92 29.44 -24.03
C GLY A 284 15.36 30.72 -23.30
N LEU A 285 14.99 30.83 -22.02
CA LEU A 285 15.31 32.00 -21.19
C LEU A 285 16.47 31.79 -20.22
N ALA A 286 17.21 30.67 -20.36
CA ALA A 286 18.35 30.38 -19.51
C ALA A 286 19.49 31.42 -19.61
N ALA A 287 19.69 32.00 -20.78
CA ALA A 287 20.69 33.05 -20.99
C ALA A 287 20.13 34.46 -20.72
N PRO A 288 20.87 35.38 -20.08
CA PRO A 288 20.39 36.67 -19.64
C PRO A 288 19.84 37.60 -20.76
N HIS A 289 20.37 37.51 -21.95
CA HIS A 289 20.05 38.41 -23.07
C HIS A 289 19.33 37.71 -24.22
N THR A 290 18.53 36.69 -23.89
CA THR A 290 17.77 35.95 -24.90
C THR A 290 16.29 36.24 -24.71
N ALA A 291 15.59 36.51 -25.80
CA ALA A 291 14.13 36.50 -25.89
C ALA A 291 13.70 35.22 -26.62
N ILE A 292 12.51 34.73 -26.30
CA ILE A 292 11.91 33.59 -26.97
C ILE A 292 10.51 33.87 -27.47
N HIS A 293 10.17 33.24 -28.58
CA HIS A 293 8.80 33.12 -29.06
C HIS A 293 8.37 31.65 -29.03
N VAL A 294 7.32 31.33 -28.30
CA VAL A 294 6.75 29.99 -28.22
C VAL A 294 5.52 29.93 -29.11
N GLN A 295 5.60 29.18 -30.21
CA GLN A 295 4.51 28.96 -31.14
C GLN A 295 3.93 27.57 -30.94
N THR A 296 2.62 27.46 -30.74
CA THR A 296 1.90 26.19 -30.70
C THR A 296 0.95 26.09 -31.88
N ASP A 297 1.18 25.17 -32.78
CA ASP A 297 0.34 24.90 -33.94
C ASP A 297 -0.39 23.59 -33.81
N VAL A 298 -1.70 23.55 -34.01
CA VAL A 298 -2.50 22.33 -33.94
C VAL A 298 -3.27 22.17 -35.25
N LYS A 299 -3.08 21.00 -35.89
CA LYS A 299 -3.72 20.67 -37.15
C LYS A 299 -4.25 19.24 -37.11
N ARG A 300 -5.42 19.04 -37.71
CA ARG A 300 -5.97 17.72 -37.96
C ARG A 300 -5.57 17.29 -39.38
N THR A 301 -5.09 16.07 -39.52
CA THR A 301 -4.76 15.45 -40.80
C THR A 301 -5.39 14.06 -40.85
N GLY A 302 -6.56 13.98 -41.47
CA GLY A 302 -7.37 12.73 -41.49
C GLY A 302 -7.77 12.30 -40.07
N ASP A 303 -7.36 11.10 -39.67
CA ASP A 303 -7.64 10.55 -38.34
C ASP A 303 -6.53 10.86 -37.29
N MET A 304 -5.62 11.76 -37.62
CA MET A 304 -4.52 12.15 -36.72
C MET A 304 -4.61 13.62 -36.36
N LEU A 305 -4.22 13.94 -35.15
CA LEU A 305 -4.01 15.29 -34.63
C LEU A 305 -2.51 15.52 -34.51
N ALA A 306 -2.00 16.53 -35.16
CA ALA A 306 -0.61 16.98 -35.05
C ALA A 306 -0.56 18.25 -34.19
N ILE A 307 0.15 18.19 -33.06
CA ILE A 307 0.40 19.33 -32.18
C ILE A 307 1.89 19.63 -32.24
N THR A 308 2.24 20.81 -32.66
CA THR A 308 3.64 21.24 -32.82
C THR A 308 3.90 22.39 -31.89
N VAL A 309 4.86 22.25 -31.00
CA VAL A 309 5.35 23.32 -30.13
C VAL A 309 6.78 23.69 -30.56
N THR A 310 6.96 24.92 -30.96
CA THR A 310 8.26 25.45 -31.42
C THR A 310 8.67 26.61 -30.56
N ASP A 311 9.83 26.55 -29.95
CA ASP A 311 10.49 27.73 -29.37
C ASP A 311 11.50 28.30 -30.37
N ARG A 312 11.47 29.62 -30.56
CA ARG A 312 12.48 30.35 -31.33
C ARG A 312 13.15 31.37 -30.44
N ARG A 313 14.47 31.43 -30.51
CA ARG A 313 15.29 32.31 -29.68
C ARG A 313 15.83 33.43 -30.51
N VAL A 314 15.72 34.64 -29.96
CA VAL A 314 16.25 35.88 -30.57
C VAL A 314 17.26 36.47 -29.59
N ALA A 315 18.49 36.71 -30.07
CA ALA A 315 19.47 37.42 -29.28
C ALA A 315 19.07 38.88 -29.13
N MET A 316 19.07 39.39 -27.91
CA MET A 316 18.84 40.81 -27.61
C MET A 316 20.18 41.60 -27.54
N GLY A 317 21.21 41.19 -28.32
CA GLY A 317 22.51 41.81 -28.36
C GLY A 317 23.45 41.12 -29.38
N ALA A 318 24.71 41.55 -29.42
CA ALA A 318 25.69 41.11 -30.42
C ALA A 318 26.16 39.64 -30.31
N ASP A 319 25.87 38.95 -29.19
CA ASP A 319 26.25 37.55 -28.99
C ASP A 319 25.12 36.61 -29.37
N THR A 320 25.35 35.77 -30.36
CA THR A 320 24.46 34.68 -30.77
C THR A 320 24.57 33.55 -29.74
N PRO A 321 23.52 33.21 -28.99
CA PRO A 321 23.57 32.12 -28.01
C PRO A 321 23.78 30.78 -28.74
N ARG A 322 24.86 30.08 -28.45
CA ARG A 322 25.03 28.68 -28.86
C ARG A 322 24.00 27.85 -28.08
N ILE A 323 23.21 27.11 -28.81
CA ILE A 323 22.29 26.12 -28.24
C ILE A 323 23.13 25.01 -27.61
N ALA A 324 23.18 24.98 -26.27
CA ALA A 324 23.72 23.80 -25.56
C ALA A 324 22.65 22.70 -25.55
N PRO A 325 23.01 21.46 -25.92
CA PRO A 325 22.07 20.33 -25.93
C PRO A 325 21.80 19.73 -24.53
N ASP A 326 21.90 20.52 -23.46
CA ASP A 326 21.66 20.05 -22.10
C ASP A 326 20.15 20.13 -21.73
N SER A 327 19.34 19.32 -22.40
CA SER A 327 18.04 18.98 -21.84
C SER A 327 18.18 17.72 -20.97
N THR A 328 17.99 17.85 -19.66
CA THR A 328 17.72 16.70 -18.81
C THR A 328 16.42 16.05 -19.29
N GLY A 329 16.47 15.08 -20.16
CA GLY A 329 15.37 14.49 -20.94
C GLY A 329 14.12 13.98 -20.19
N VAL A 330 13.98 14.32 -18.91
CA VAL A 330 12.89 13.87 -18.03
C VAL A 330 11.52 14.42 -18.50
N GLY A 331 11.43 15.68 -18.90
CA GLY A 331 10.16 16.26 -19.34
C GLY A 331 9.63 15.63 -20.62
N LEU A 332 10.50 15.44 -21.62
CA LEU A 332 10.16 14.79 -22.89
C LEU A 332 9.93 13.29 -22.75
N ALA A 333 10.64 12.61 -21.84
CA ALA A 333 10.36 11.21 -21.52
C ALA A 333 8.93 11.03 -20.98
N ASN A 334 8.52 11.87 -20.03
CA ASN A 334 7.16 11.85 -19.50
C ASN A 334 6.08 12.12 -20.57
N VAL A 335 6.36 13.02 -21.52
CA VAL A 335 5.44 13.30 -22.65
C VAL A 335 5.35 12.05 -23.56
N ARG A 336 6.47 11.41 -23.87
CA ARG A 336 6.49 10.16 -24.67
C ARG A 336 5.70 9.06 -24.01
N ASP A 337 5.88 8.83 -22.72
CA ASP A 337 5.18 7.81 -21.94
C ASP A 337 3.67 8.08 -21.91
N ARG A 338 3.25 9.35 -21.73
CA ARG A 338 1.83 9.75 -21.76
C ARG A 338 1.21 9.53 -23.12
N VAL A 339 1.90 9.92 -24.21
CA VAL A 339 1.43 9.68 -25.59
C VAL A 339 1.30 8.17 -25.86
N ALA A 340 2.29 7.37 -25.44
CA ALA A 340 2.27 5.92 -25.64
C ALA A 340 1.08 5.26 -24.92
N LEU A 341 0.83 5.65 -23.66
CA LEU A 341 -0.30 5.14 -22.86
C LEU A 341 -1.65 5.56 -23.44
N PHE A 342 -1.82 6.85 -23.75
CA PHE A 342 -3.07 7.40 -24.26
C PHE A 342 -3.45 6.84 -25.63
N CYS A 343 -2.46 6.65 -26.50
CA CYS A 343 -2.67 6.22 -27.89
C CYS A 343 -2.59 4.70 -28.08
N ALA A 344 -2.35 3.90 -27.04
CA ALA A 344 -2.09 2.47 -27.15
C ALA A 344 -1.06 2.13 -28.26
N GLY A 345 0.03 2.91 -28.30
CA GLY A 345 1.13 2.75 -29.24
C GLY A 345 0.91 3.34 -30.66
N ARG A 346 -0.26 3.95 -30.95
CA ARG A 346 -0.54 4.57 -32.26
C ARG A 346 -0.11 6.03 -32.38
N GLY A 347 0.42 6.62 -31.32
CA GLY A 347 0.95 7.98 -31.29
C GLY A 347 2.47 7.97 -31.12
N HIS A 348 3.12 9.07 -31.53
CA HIS A 348 4.55 9.25 -31.34
C HIS A 348 4.93 10.72 -31.14
N VAL A 349 6.15 10.93 -30.65
CA VAL A 349 6.72 12.25 -30.37
C VAL A 349 8.01 12.39 -31.16
N GLU A 350 8.02 13.38 -32.03
CA GLU A 350 9.19 13.78 -32.80
C GLU A 350 9.84 15.04 -32.17
N THR A 351 11.14 15.15 -32.28
CA THR A 351 11.88 16.32 -31.79
C THR A 351 12.92 16.73 -32.83
N GLU A 352 13.04 18.04 -33.04
CA GLU A 352 13.97 18.61 -34.02
C GLU A 352 14.69 19.80 -33.37
N VAL A 353 16.01 19.83 -33.52
CA VAL A 353 16.85 20.98 -33.12
C VAL A 353 16.91 21.94 -34.31
N LEU A 354 16.38 23.14 -34.14
CA LEU A 354 16.43 24.20 -35.13
C LEU A 354 17.72 25.06 -34.94
N ALA A 355 18.07 25.82 -35.95
CA ALA A 355 19.20 26.74 -35.86
C ALA A 355 19.04 27.83 -34.76
N ASP A 356 17.78 28.23 -34.54
CA ASP A 356 17.39 29.28 -33.61
C ASP A 356 16.48 28.77 -32.46
N GLY A 357 16.28 27.45 -32.29
CA GLY A 357 15.34 26.94 -31.31
C GLY A 357 15.20 25.43 -31.26
N PHE A 358 14.03 24.99 -30.79
CA PHE A 358 13.68 23.59 -30.68
C PHE A 358 12.22 23.36 -31.05
N CYS A 359 11.95 22.26 -31.70
CA CYS A 359 10.60 21.86 -32.14
C CYS A 359 10.24 20.51 -31.58
N VAL A 360 9.07 20.40 -30.99
CA VAL A 360 8.46 19.13 -30.58
C VAL A 360 7.14 18.96 -31.31
N ARG A 361 6.97 17.81 -31.95
CA ARG A 361 5.75 17.45 -32.65
C ARG A 361 5.15 16.20 -32.02
N LEU A 362 3.92 16.31 -31.57
CA LEU A 362 3.10 15.22 -31.07
C LEU A 362 2.14 14.78 -32.18
N ILE A 363 2.12 13.51 -32.51
CA ILE A 363 1.17 12.94 -33.46
C ILE A 363 0.33 11.90 -32.71
N ILE A 364 -0.95 12.19 -32.54
CA ILE A 364 -1.89 11.36 -31.78
C ILE A 364 -3.15 11.08 -32.60
N PRO A 365 -3.84 9.94 -32.39
CA PRO A 365 -5.12 9.68 -33.05
C PRO A 365 -6.15 10.75 -32.65
N TYR A 366 -6.81 11.33 -33.65
CA TYR A 366 -7.91 12.24 -33.41
C TYR A 366 -9.09 11.49 -32.79
N ARG A 367 -9.57 11.98 -31.66
CA ARG A 367 -10.81 11.57 -31.02
C ARG A 367 -11.57 12.81 -30.62
N ARG A 368 -12.87 12.85 -30.93
CA ARG A 368 -13.72 13.96 -30.52
C ARG A 368 -13.95 13.91 -29.02
N PHE A 369 -13.79 15.04 -28.36
CA PHE A 369 -14.08 15.16 -26.93
C PHE A 369 -15.59 15.13 -26.70
N ALA A 370 -16.05 14.10 -25.97
CA ALA A 370 -17.42 14.03 -25.48
C ALA A 370 -17.42 14.54 -24.03
N ALA A 371 -18.01 15.71 -23.80
CA ALA A 371 -18.16 16.19 -22.42
C ALA A 371 -18.95 15.16 -21.60
N PRO A 372 -18.52 14.85 -20.36
CA PRO A 372 -19.30 13.96 -19.49
C PRO A 372 -20.69 14.54 -19.30
N ALA A 373 -21.70 13.68 -19.54
CA ALA A 373 -23.10 14.05 -19.39
C ALA A 373 -23.38 14.47 -17.94
N GLY A 374 -23.50 15.79 -17.69
CA GLY A 374 -23.87 16.28 -16.36
C GLY A 374 -23.22 17.55 -15.85
N THR A 375 -22.45 18.29 -16.63
CA THR A 375 -21.96 19.61 -16.19
C THR A 375 -22.94 20.69 -16.70
N PRO A 376 -23.69 21.40 -15.81
CA PRO A 376 -24.46 22.56 -16.23
C PRO A 376 -23.51 23.68 -16.63
N GLN A 377 -23.82 24.35 -17.74
CA GLN A 377 -23.13 25.57 -18.26
C GLN A 377 -23.28 26.75 -17.31
#